data_c5193e56f3f146bc33297162dd8280ca
#
_entry.id   c5193e56f3f146bc33297162dd8280ca
#
_cell.length_a   1.000
_cell.length_b   1.000
_cell.length_c   1.000
_cell.angle_alpha   90.00
_cell.angle_beta   90.00
_cell.angle_gamma   90.00
#
_symmetry.space_group_name_H-M   'P 1'
#
loop_
_entity.id
_entity.type
_entity.pdbx_description
1 polymer ?
#
loop_
_entity_poly.entity_id
_entity_poly.type
_entity_poly.pdbx_seq_one_letter_code
_entity_poly.pdbx_strand_id
1 'polypeptide(L)'
;MGERLKKLNLDKKLLLFTAIGVFLGIALFSGTAGALKATDTGEFCSSCHIMESAYESFTSSNHASLYCNDCHVPNNSLVEKLPYKAKAGMSHMYMNTIGANQIPKVLHAKASSQEVINNNCIMCHEPGLQNINHDSKGNCIDCHRTVPHNGGDYRPTEWFEPKQFHFADLNKKGKE
;
A
#
# COMPACT_ATOMS: atom_id res chain seq x y z
N MET A 1 -35.99 39.14 -35.02
CA MET A 1 -34.49 39.18 -35.09
C MET A 1 -33.88 39.03 -33.72
N GLY A 2 -34.41 39.64 -32.67
CA GLY A 2 -33.84 39.55 -31.30
C GLY A 2 -33.89 38.17 -30.65
N GLU A 3 -34.94 37.39 -30.84
CA GLU A 3 -35.08 36.04 -30.25
C GLU A 3 -34.05 35.03 -30.82
N ARG A 4 -33.81 35.07 -32.13
CA ARG A 4 -32.74 34.19 -32.74
C ARG A 4 -31.35 34.50 -32.21
N LEU A 5 -31.02 35.79 -32.02
CA LEU A 5 -29.75 36.21 -31.46
C LEU A 5 -29.59 35.81 -29.97
N LYS A 6 -30.69 35.87 -29.21
CA LYS A 6 -30.70 35.44 -27.84
C LYS A 6 -30.55 33.92 -27.68
N LYS A 7 -31.16 33.14 -28.60
CA LYS A 7 -31.04 31.69 -28.64
C LYS A 7 -29.64 31.27 -29.05
N LEU A 8 -29.02 31.94 -30.05
CA LEU A 8 -27.63 31.71 -30.46
C LEU A 8 -26.60 32.01 -29.37
N ASN A 9 -26.83 33.04 -28.56
CA ASN A 9 -25.97 33.36 -27.42
C ASN A 9 -26.10 32.36 -26.28
N LEU A 10 -27.30 31.85 -26.03
CA LEU A 10 -27.54 30.81 -25.04
C LEU A 10 -26.87 29.50 -25.46
N ASP A 11 -26.99 29.13 -26.74
CA ASP A 11 -26.34 27.93 -27.28
C ASP A 11 -24.80 28.01 -27.17
N LYS A 12 -24.22 29.16 -27.49
CA LYS A 12 -22.77 29.40 -27.33
C LYS A 12 -22.29 29.33 -25.89
N LYS A 13 -23.05 29.90 -24.95
CA LYS A 13 -22.75 29.81 -23.53
C LYS A 13 -22.84 28.36 -23.02
N LEU A 14 -23.89 27.65 -23.42
CA LEU A 14 -24.07 26.25 -23.06
C LEU A 14 -22.92 25.40 -23.59
N LEU A 15 -22.52 25.58 -24.85
CA LEU A 15 -21.40 24.88 -25.47
C LEU A 15 -20.08 25.18 -24.73
N LEU A 16 -19.85 26.46 -24.37
CA LEU A 16 -18.67 26.86 -23.62
C LEU A 16 -18.63 26.19 -22.24
N PHE A 17 -19.74 26.23 -21.48
CA PHE A 17 -19.78 25.58 -20.17
C PHE A 17 -19.62 24.07 -20.25
N THR A 18 -20.20 23.44 -21.28
CA THR A 18 -20.00 22.00 -21.53
C THR A 18 -18.54 21.69 -21.85
N ALA A 19 -17.89 22.48 -22.71
CA ALA A 19 -16.49 22.30 -23.06
C ALA A 19 -15.57 22.47 -21.83
N ILE A 20 -15.83 23.47 -21.00
CA ILE A 20 -15.10 23.69 -19.74
C ILE A 20 -15.32 22.50 -18.80
N GLY A 21 -16.57 22.05 -18.63
CA GLY A 21 -16.88 20.91 -17.78
C GLY A 21 -16.18 19.62 -18.23
N VAL A 22 -16.18 19.34 -19.53
CA VAL A 22 -15.47 18.19 -20.11
C VAL A 22 -13.95 18.32 -19.87
N PHE A 23 -13.38 19.49 -20.14
CA PHE A 23 -11.95 19.72 -19.91
C PHE A 23 -11.56 19.53 -18.45
N LEU A 24 -12.31 20.12 -17.52
CA LEU A 24 -12.09 19.95 -16.08
C LEU A 24 -12.27 18.49 -15.64
N GLY A 25 -13.26 17.79 -16.19
CA GLY A 25 -13.48 16.38 -15.92
C GLY A 25 -12.30 15.51 -16.38
N ILE A 26 -11.80 15.74 -17.58
CA ILE A 26 -10.62 15.02 -18.09
C ILE A 26 -9.37 15.35 -17.25
N ALA A 27 -9.14 16.61 -16.92
CA ALA A 27 -8.00 17.03 -16.11
C ALA A 27 -8.06 16.39 -14.70
N LEU A 28 -9.21 16.40 -14.04
CA LEU A 28 -9.41 15.78 -12.74
C LEU A 28 -9.20 14.27 -12.80
N PHE A 29 -9.80 13.61 -13.80
CA PHE A 29 -9.65 12.17 -13.99
C PHE A 29 -8.18 11.77 -14.24
N SER A 30 -7.51 12.47 -15.17
CA SER A 30 -6.10 12.20 -15.49
C SER A 30 -5.17 12.48 -14.30
N GLY A 31 -5.41 13.57 -13.57
CA GLY A 31 -4.67 13.91 -12.35
C GLY A 31 -4.84 12.86 -11.27
N THR A 32 -6.08 12.40 -11.03
CA THR A 32 -6.36 11.35 -10.04
C THR A 32 -5.71 10.02 -10.46
N ALA A 33 -5.84 9.63 -11.73
CA ALA A 33 -5.21 8.40 -12.23
C ALA A 33 -3.68 8.44 -12.12
N GLY A 34 -3.07 9.58 -12.45
CA GLY A 34 -1.64 9.80 -12.28
C GLY A 34 -1.19 9.72 -10.82
N ALA A 35 -1.92 10.36 -9.91
CA ALA A 35 -1.64 10.31 -8.48
C ALA A 35 -1.76 8.88 -7.93
N LEU A 36 -2.80 8.13 -8.32
CA LEU A 36 -2.96 6.74 -7.92
C LEU A 36 -1.78 5.88 -8.38
N LYS A 37 -1.32 6.05 -9.62
CA LYS A 37 -0.18 5.32 -10.17
C LYS A 37 1.13 5.70 -9.46
N ALA A 38 1.36 6.97 -9.20
CA ALA A 38 2.56 7.45 -8.50
C ALA A 38 2.64 6.93 -7.06
N THR A 39 1.49 6.75 -6.40
CA THR A 39 1.42 6.21 -5.02
C THR A 39 1.42 4.68 -4.94
N ASP A 40 1.54 3.96 -6.06
CA ASP A 40 1.63 2.50 -6.08
C ASP A 40 3.08 1.99 -6.03
N THR A 41 4.06 2.88 -6.20
CA THR A 41 5.48 2.49 -6.26
C THR A 41 6.07 2.16 -4.89
N GLY A 42 7.05 1.27 -4.86
CA GLY A 42 7.77 0.91 -3.64
C GLY A 42 8.51 2.10 -3.04
N GLU A 43 9.08 2.98 -3.89
CA GLU A 43 9.77 4.19 -3.50
C GLU A 43 8.84 5.17 -2.77
N PHE A 44 7.57 5.27 -3.22
CA PHE A 44 6.58 6.08 -2.51
C PHE A 44 6.30 5.50 -1.12
N CYS A 45 6.10 4.18 -1.01
CA CYS A 45 5.85 3.52 0.27
C CYS A 45 7.04 3.66 1.23
N SER A 46 8.27 3.51 0.73
CA SER A 46 9.51 3.63 1.52
C SER A 46 9.91 5.07 1.84
N SER A 47 9.22 6.07 1.29
CA SER A 47 9.44 7.49 1.68
C SER A 47 9.10 7.75 3.16
N CYS A 48 8.35 6.85 3.80
CA CYS A 48 8.17 6.84 5.25
C CYS A 48 9.23 5.94 5.88
N HIS A 49 10.08 6.48 6.75
CA HIS A 49 11.21 5.75 7.37
C HIS A 49 10.78 4.44 8.07
N ILE A 50 9.55 4.38 8.58
CA ILE A 50 9.02 3.17 9.24
C ILE A 50 8.81 2.00 8.25
N MET A 51 8.72 2.28 6.94
CA MET A 51 8.55 1.29 5.88
C MET A 51 9.86 0.89 5.21
N GLU A 52 10.98 1.52 5.57
CA GLU A 52 12.27 1.30 4.94
C GLU A 52 12.73 -0.17 5.07
N SER A 53 12.68 -0.73 6.27
CA SER A 53 13.05 -2.15 6.48
C SER A 53 12.12 -3.13 5.77
N ALA A 54 10.83 -2.81 5.66
CA ALA A 54 9.88 -3.61 4.91
C ALA A 54 10.19 -3.56 3.40
N TYR A 55 10.57 -2.39 2.89
CA TYR A 55 10.96 -2.21 1.50
C TYR A 55 12.28 -2.94 1.17
N GLU A 56 13.31 -2.82 2.01
CA GLU A 56 14.58 -3.53 1.84
C GLU A 56 14.39 -5.05 1.82
N SER A 57 13.61 -5.58 2.76
CA SER A 57 13.32 -7.01 2.81
C SER A 57 12.49 -7.48 1.61
N PHE A 58 11.57 -6.65 1.11
CA PHE A 58 10.80 -6.92 -0.08
C PHE A 58 11.69 -6.96 -1.34
N THR A 59 12.60 -6.00 -1.52
CA THR A 59 13.50 -5.94 -2.68
C THR A 59 14.46 -7.13 -2.77
N SER A 60 14.71 -7.81 -1.66
CA SER A 60 15.49 -9.05 -1.59
C SER A 60 14.66 -10.32 -1.71
N SER A 61 13.33 -10.19 -1.83
CA SER A 61 12.41 -11.33 -1.91
C SER A 61 12.21 -11.82 -3.35
N ASN A 62 11.60 -13.01 -3.48
CA ASN A 62 11.22 -13.58 -4.78
C ASN A 62 10.11 -12.76 -5.49
N HIS A 63 9.46 -11.84 -4.79
CA HIS A 63 8.40 -10.96 -5.30
C HIS A 63 8.88 -9.53 -5.58
N ALA A 64 10.19 -9.27 -5.56
CA ALA A 64 10.78 -7.95 -5.74
C ALA A 64 10.39 -7.22 -7.04
N SER A 65 9.89 -7.95 -8.04
CA SER A 65 9.41 -7.39 -9.33
C SER A 65 7.97 -6.87 -9.28
N LEU A 66 7.24 -7.10 -8.19
CA LEU A 66 5.86 -6.67 -8.01
C LEU A 66 5.80 -5.30 -7.34
N TYR A 67 4.60 -4.73 -7.30
CA TYR A 67 4.31 -3.53 -6.51
C TYR A 67 3.75 -3.90 -5.14
N CYS A 68 3.98 -3.05 -4.13
CA CYS A 68 3.45 -3.26 -2.79
C CYS A 68 1.93 -3.45 -2.80
N ASN A 69 1.25 -2.69 -3.66
CA ASN A 69 -0.21 -2.73 -3.79
C ASN A 69 -0.73 -3.98 -4.51
N ASP A 70 0.12 -4.78 -5.18
CA ASP A 70 -0.31 -6.06 -5.76
C ASP A 70 -0.68 -7.07 -4.67
N CYS A 71 -0.07 -6.93 -3.48
CA CYS A 71 -0.37 -7.77 -2.33
C CYS A 71 -1.26 -7.05 -1.30
N HIS A 72 -1.03 -5.75 -1.05
CA HIS A 72 -1.63 -5.02 0.06
C HIS A 72 -2.95 -4.31 -0.25
N VAL A 73 -3.41 -4.33 -1.49
CA VAL A 73 -4.67 -3.68 -1.93
C VAL A 73 -5.51 -4.69 -2.70
N PRO A 74 -6.85 -4.72 -2.54
CA PRO A 74 -7.70 -5.60 -3.34
C PRO A 74 -7.51 -5.38 -4.83
N ASN A 75 -7.28 -6.45 -5.58
CA ASN A 75 -7.07 -6.38 -7.03
C ASN A 75 -8.25 -6.94 -7.85
N ASN A 76 -9.33 -7.37 -7.20
CA ASN A 76 -10.50 -7.96 -7.85
C ASN A 76 -11.25 -6.97 -8.75
N SER A 77 -11.43 -5.73 -8.30
CA SER A 77 -12.16 -4.71 -9.04
C SER A 77 -11.74 -3.29 -8.64
N LEU A 78 -11.93 -2.32 -9.56
CA LEU A 78 -11.70 -0.91 -9.26
C LEU A 78 -12.65 -0.37 -8.18
N VAL A 79 -13.86 -0.93 -8.09
CA VAL A 79 -14.86 -0.54 -7.10
C VAL A 79 -14.42 -0.89 -5.68
N GLU A 80 -13.70 -1.96 -5.50
CA GLU A 80 -13.10 -2.36 -4.21
C GLU A 80 -11.77 -1.66 -3.96
N LYS A 81 -10.94 -1.56 -5.00
CA LYS A 81 -9.59 -0.98 -4.94
C LYS A 81 -9.59 0.48 -4.51
N LEU A 82 -10.43 1.32 -5.12
CA LEU A 82 -10.42 2.76 -4.89
C LEU A 82 -10.78 3.15 -3.45
N PRO A 83 -11.92 2.70 -2.88
CA PRO A 83 -12.26 3.04 -1.50
C PRO A 83 -11.28 2.45 -0.49
N TYR A 84 -10.74 1.26 -0.77
CA TYR A 84 -9.71 0.66 0.08
C TYR A 84 -8.42 1.52 0.10
N LYS A 85 -7.92 1.95 -1.07
CA LYS A 85 -6.77 2.86 -1.17
C LYS A 85 -7.02 4.19 -0.49
N ALA A 86 -8.21 4.78 -0.67
CA ALA A 86 -8.56 6.04 -0.02
C ALA A 86 -8.54 5.91 1.51
N LYS A 87 -9.16 4.84 2.05
CA LYS A 87 -9.15 4.55 3.49
C LYS A 87 -7.74 4.31 4.01
N ALA A 88 -6.95 3.50 3.31
CA ALA A 88 -5.56 3.21 3.68
C ALA A 88 -4.72 4.49 3.65
N GLY A 89 -4.79 5.29 2.59
CA GLY A 89 -4.06 6.54 2.46
C GLY A 89 -4.40 7.53 3.57
N MET A 90 -5.68 7.70 3.90
CA MET A 90 -6.10 8.55 5.03
C MET A 90 -5.56 8.04 6.37
N SER A 91 -5.59 6.72 6.58
CA SER A 91 -5.05 6.10 7.79
C SER A 91 -3.54 6.31 7.91
N HIS A 92 -2.80 6.11 6.82
CA HIS A 92 -1.35 6.34 6.79
C HIS A 92 -1.01 7.82 7.04
N MET A 93 -1.74 8.74 6.40
CA MET A 93 -1.54 10.17 6.62
C MET A 93 -1.81 10.58 8.07
N TYR A 94 -2.89 10.06 8.68
CA TYR A 94 -3.20 10.30 10.08
C TYR A 94 -2.10 9.77 11.00
N MET A 95 -1.68 8.51 10.80
CA MET A 95 -0.66 7.88 11.65
C MET A 95 0.73 8.52 11.46
N ASN A 96 1.04 9.03 10.27
CA ASN A 96 2.32 9.71 10.01
C ASN A 96 2.36 11.16 10.56
N THR A 97 1.23 11.70 10.98
CA THR A 97 1.12 13.09 11.50
C THR A 97 0.67 13.10 12.96
N ILE A 98 -0.63 12.99 13.18
CA ILE A 98 -1.26 13.15 14.50
C ILE A 98 -1.10 11.87 15.35
N GLY A 99 -1.16 10.70 14.71
CA GLY A 99 -1.11 9.39 15.36
C GLY A 99 0.28 8.78 15.50
N ALA A 100 1.35 9.51 15.22
CA ALA A 100 2.72 8.97 15.19
C ALA A 100 3.11 8.26 16.49
N ASN A 101 2.71 8.77 17.63
CA ASN A 101 2.98 8.18 18.95
C ASN A 101 2.20 6.86 19.20
N GLN A 102 1.24 6.53 18.37
CA GLN A 102 0.42 5.31 18.47
C GLN A 102 0.94 4.17 17.57
N ILE A 103 1.97 4.44 16.77
CA ILE A 103 2.55 3.43 15.90
C ILE A 103 3.25 2.37 16.77
N PRO A 104 2.85 1.08 16.67
CA PRO A 104 3.45 0.03 17.46
C PRO A 104 4.90 -0.22 17.02
N LYS A 105 5.73 -0.62 17.96
CA LYS A 105 7.15 -0.94 17.70
C LYS A 105 7.35 -2.07 16.68
N VAL A 106 6.45 -3.02 16.62
CA VAL A 106 6.44 -4.08 15.61
C VAL A 106 5.14 -3.97 14.84
N LEU A 107 5.25 -3.80 13.53
CA LEU A 107 4.10 -3.71 12.65
C LEU A 107 3.56 -5.11 12.35
N HIS A 108 2.26 -5.28 12.56
CA HIS A 108 1.54 -6.48 12.17
C HIS A 108 0.39 -6.10 11.25
N ALA A 109 0.17 -6.91 10.21
CA ALA A 109 -1.00 -6.75 9.35
C ALA A 109 -2.28 -7.01 10.16
N LYS A 110 -3.22 -6.09 10.09
CA LYS A 110 -4.56 -6.27 10.69
C LYS A 110 -5.29 -7.43 10.01
N ALA A 111 -6.23 -8.06 10.68
CA ALA A 111 -7.00 -9.19 10.13
C ALA A 111 -7.61 -8.88 8.75
N SER A 112 -8.19 -7.68 8.58
CA SER A 112 -8.73 -7.24 7.28
C SER A 112 -7.67 -7.09 6.18
N SER A 113 -6.43 -6.76 6.54
CA SER A 113 -5.32 -6.69 5.59
C SER A 113 -4.78 -8.07 5.27
N GLN A 114 -4.77 -8.99 6.24
CA GLN A 114 -4.38 -10.38 6.02
C GLN A 114 -5.33 -11.08 5.05
N GLU A 115 -6.64 -10.83 5.16
CA GLU A 115 -7.64 -11.33 4.22
C GLU A 115 -7.38 -10.86 2.78
N VAL A 116 -7.10 -9.55 2.60
CA VAL A 116 -6.76 -8.99 1.28
C VAL A 116 -5.50 -9.63 0.72
N ILE A 117 -4.44 -9.75 1.53
CA ILE A 117 -3.18 -10.36 1.14
C ILE A 117 -3.42 -11.83 0.73
N ASN A 118 -4.16 -12.58 1.52
CA ASN A 118 -4.45 -13.97 1.25
C ASN A 118 -5.22 -14.16 -0.08
N ASN A 119 -6.22 -13.33 -0.34
CA ASN A 119 -6.98 -13.36 -1.58
C ASN A 119 -6.11 -13.03 -2.80
N ASN A 120 -5.19 -12.07 -2.67
CA ASN A 120 -4.25 -11.71 -3.73
C ASN A 120 -3.22 -12.84 -3.97
N CYS A 121 -2.75 -13.53 -2.92
CA CYS A 121 -1.91 -14.72 -3.07
C CYS A 121 -2.62 -15.80 -3.90
N ILE A 122 -3.85 -16.12 -3.55
CA ILE A 122 -4.66 -17.13 -4.24
C ILE A 122 -4.87 -16.73 -5.70
N MET A 123 -5.23 -15.46 -5.96
CA MET A 123 -5.50 -14.98 -7.32
C MET A 123 -4.31 -15.19 -8.27
N CYS A 124 -3.09 -14.95 -7.80
CA CYS A 124 -1.89 -15.14 -8.62
C CYS A 124 -1.43 -16.60 -8.67
N HIS A 125 -1.59 -17.36 -7.57
CA HIS A 125 -1.08 -18.71 -7.42
C HIS A 125 -2.10 -19.82 -7.71
N GLU A 126 -3.37 -19.46 -8.00
CA GLU A 126 -4.45 -20.42 -8.26
C GLU A 126 -4.06 -21.57 -9.22
N PRO A 127 -3.40 -21.33 -10.37
CA PRO A 127 -3.03 -22.41 -11.27
C PRO A 127 -2.10 -23.44 -10.64
N GLY A 128 -1.22 -23.01 -9.73
CA GLY A 128 -0.30 -23.87 -9.00
C GLY A 128 -0.97 -24.66 -7.87
N LEU A 129 -2.02 -24.09 -7.28
CA LEU A 129 -2.73 -24.68 -6.15
C LEU A 129 -3.66 -25.83 -6.54
N GLN A 130 -4.11 -25.88 -7.80
CA GLN A 130 -5.04 -26.91 -8.29
C GLN A 130 -4.47 -28.35 -8.26
N ASN A 131 -3.16 -28.48 -8.32
CA ASN A 131 -2.48 -29.80 -8.39
C ASN A 131 -1.78 -30.19 -7.09
N ILE A 132 -1.91 -29.39 -6.04
CA ILE A 132 -1.27 -29.63 -4.75
C ILE A 132 -2.37 -29.91 -3.73
N ASN A 133 -2.24 -31.02 -2.99
CA ASN A 133 -3.10 -31.28 -1.83
C ASN A 133 -2.72 -30.30 -0.69
N HIS A 134 -3.08 -29.04 -0.89
CA HIS A 134 -2.82 -27.96 0.04
C HIS A 134 -4.05 -27.81 0.94
N ASP A 135 -4.07 -28.52 2.07
CA ASP A 135 -5.15 -28.40 3.06
C ASP A 135 -5.03 -27.06 3.80
N SER A 136 -5.22 -25.95 3.04
CA SER A 136 -5.08 -24.58 3.52
C SER A 136 -6.32 -24.13 4.27
N LYS A 137 -6.42 -24.52 5.55
CA LYS A 137 -7.44 -23.98 6.48
C LYS A 137 -7.06 -22.65 7.10
N GLY A 138 -5.89 -22.10 6.77
CA GLY A 138 -5.34 -20.84 7.29
C GLY A 138 -4.97 -19.85 6.18
N ASN A 139 -4.39 -18.72 6.58
CA ASN A 139 -3.83 -17.77 5.64
C ASN A 139 -2.50 -18.30 5.10
N CYS A 140 -2.22 -18.01 3.82
CA CYS A 140 -0.95 -18.41 3.17
C CYS A 140 0.26 -17.90 3.96
N ILE A 141 0.16 -16.70 4.52
CA ILE A 141 1.21 -16.08 5.33
C ILE A 141 1.46 -16.75 6.67
N ASP A 142 0.60 -17.64 7.14
CA ASP A 142 0.83 -18.36 8.41
C ASP A 142 2.00 -19.37 8.28
N CYS A 143 2.15 -19.95 7.08
CA CYS A 143 3.26 -20.85 6.74
C CYS A 143 4.31 -20.18 5.85
N HIS A 144 3.90 -19.30 4.93
CA HIS A 144 4.76 -18.65 3.93
C HIS A 144 5.17 -17.22 4.31
N ARG A 145 5.49 -16.98 5.58
CA ARG A 145 5.79 -15.63 6.13
C ARG A 145 6.96 -14.92 5.46
N THR A 146 7.97 -15.69 5.06
CA THR A 146 9.22 -15.14 4.54
C THR A 146 9.17 -14.86 3.04
N VAL A 147 8.15 -15.35 2.34
CA VAL A 147 8.07 -15.25 0.89
C VAL A 147 7.96 -13.80 0.40
N PRO A 148 7.05 -12.97 0.94
CA PRO A 148 6.90 -11.60 0.45
C PRO A 148 7.97 -10.65 0.99
N HIS A 149 8.53 -10.92 2.18
CA HIS A 149 9.42 -10.00 2.88
C HIS A 149 10.65 -10.68 3.49
N ASN A 150 11.09 -11.77 2.93
CA ASN A 150 12.34 -12.49 3.27
C ASN A 150 12.65 -12.60 4.77
N GLY A 151 11.62 -12.67 5.62
CA GLY A 151 11.75 -12.93 7.06
C GLY A 151 12.31 -11.78 7.91
N GLY A 152 12.42 -10.59 7.36
CA GLY A 152 12.87 -9.43 8.12
C GLY A 152 11.90 -9.03 9.24
N ASP A 153 12.43 -8.69 10.41
CA ASP A 153 11.68 -7.96 11.43
C ASP A 153 11.41 -6.55 10.90
N TYR A 154 10.13 -6.19 10.72
CA TYR A 154 9.70 -4.86 10.25
C TYR A 154 9.87 -3.80 11.34
N ARG A 155 11.11 -3.56 11.74
CA ARG A 155 11.46 -2.54 12.72
C ARG A 155 12.14 -1.38 12.02
N PRO A 156 11.93 -0.15 12.46
CA PRO A 156 12.72 0.99 12.00
C PRO A 156 14.22 0.70 12.18
N THR A 157 15.04 1.11 11.21
CA THR A 157 16.50 0.88 11.20
C THR A 157 17.20 1.37 12.46
N GLU A 158 16.71 2.43 13.09
CA GLU A 158 17.18 2.97 14.37
C GLU A 158 17.08 1.97 15.56
N TRP A 159 16.30 0.89 15.38
CA TRP A 159 16.16 -0.17 16.40
C TRP A 159 17.12 -1.34 16.17
N PHE A 160 17.75 -1.37 15.00
CA PHE A 160 18.81 -2.32 14.67
C PHE A 160 20.21 -1.79 15.00
N GLU A 161 20.33 -0.64 15.69
CA GLU A 161 21.59 -0.30 16.32
C GLU A 161 22.00 -1.52 17.15
N PRO A 162 23.07 -2.25 16.77
CA PRO A 162 23.53 -3.36 17.56
C PRO A 162 23.86 -2.74 18.92
N LYS A 163 23.07 -3.06 19.96
CA LYS A 163 23.56 -2.89 21.32
C LYS A 163 24.92 -3.54 21.26
N GLN A 164 25.99 -2.74 21.29
CA GLN A 164 27.33 -3.26 21.40
C GLN A 164 27.33 -4.10 22.66
N PHE A 165 27.18 -5.42 22.47
CA PHE A 165 27.38 -6.39 23.53
C PHE A 165 28.85 -6.31 23.88
N HIS A 166 29.19 -5.43 24.80
CA HIS A 166 30.48 -5.47 25.43
C HIS A 166 30.52 -6.77 26.25
N PHE A 167 31.29 -7.72 25.78
CA PHE A 167 31.62 -8.96 26.51
C PHE A 167 32.12 -8.66 27.95
N ALA A 168 32.56 -7.43 28.23
CA ALA A 168 32.89 -6.95 29.56
C ALA A 168 31.72 -6.92 30.56
N ASP A 169 30.44 -6.81 30.06
CA ASP A 169 29.26 -6.74 30.93
C ASP A 169 28.82 -8.13 31.45
N LEU A 170 29.21 -9.21 30.75
CA LEU A 170 28.93 -10.57 31.22
C LEU A 170 29.82 -10.97 32.43
N ASN A 171 30.94 -10.33 32.59
CA ASN A 171 31.88 -10.64 33.68
C ASN A 171 31.52 -9.92 35.01
N LYS A 172 30.62 -8.96 35.00
CA LYS A 172 30.16 -8.27 36.22
C LYS A 172 29.06 -9.00 36.99
N LYS A 173 28.21 -9.80 36.29
CA LYS A 173 27.12 -10.55 36.92
C LYS A 173 27.52 -11.88 37.53
N GLY A 174 28.78 -12.29 37.46
CA GLY A 174 29.28 -13.52 38.04
C GLY A 174 30.08 -13.34 39.35
N LYS A 175 30.00 -12.14 39.95
CA LYS A 175 30.69 -11.82 41.22
C LYS A 175 29.82 -11.22 42.32
N GLU A 176 28.50 -11.43 42.25
CA GLU A 176 27.59 -11.19 43.37
C GLU A 176 27.03 -12.51 43.90
#